data_881622bcca6959e7303fc439e4d51543
#
_entry.id   881622bcca6959e7303fc439e4d51543
#
_cell.length_a   1.000
_cell.length_b   1.000
_cell.length_c   1.000
_cell.angle_alpha   90.00
_cell.angle_beta   90.00
_cell.angle_gamma   90.00
#
_symmetry.space_group_name_H-M   'P 1'
#
loop_
_entity.id
_entity.type
_entity.pdbx_description
1 polymer ?
#
loop_
_entity_poly.entity_id
_entity_poly.type
_entity_poly.pdbx_seq_one_letter_code
_entity_poly.pdbx_strand_id
1 'polypeptide(L)'
;MELNRRNFMKGAAVASTFLPSFNILHADEITIGPKDDTINVALIGFGAEGKVLSASLVRIPGVRVRAVCDIWKFEQQRAKAFFKGYGHDVKTYEDYREMLEKEDKNIDAVVVATPDWMHCEHTSACLRAGKHVYCEKEMSNRLELAAEMCRVQQETGKLLQIGHQRRSNPRYRHCFENIVPNMLGRVTTAYAQWNRTLAPFFSVKRPPKQEVLTKYGYENPEQYLNWRWFYKHGGGSMVDLGSHQIDLFIWAWGVPPSSVTAIGGKDAFSPRRQAYDRVMCLYEFQMPDGTKNEAYYQVISSNARGGFYEQFMGTHASLTIAEISARGNTVQRELRGGGWTDQEWQAFVDRGWILPGADDKIKKEVSKNVEVDTRISALANGNPLPIELNKPAHMPHLENFFAACRHGEKLNCPAELAYESAVAVLAANVSADSRKTHYFKPEDFKVPPRPAAPEKKA
;
A
#
# COMPACT_ATOMS: atom_id res chain seq x y z
N MET A 1 25.52 -13.13 -35.47
CA MET A 1 24.44 -13.97 -34.94
C MET A 1 23.14 -13.16 -35.05
N GLU A 2 22.37 -13.41 -36.11
CA GLU A 2 21.17 -12.62 -36.40
C GLU A 2 20.05 -12.97 -35.39
N LEU A 3 19.52 -11.96 -34.75
CA LEU A 3 18.37 -12.07 -33.84
C LEU A 3 17.08 -12.28 -34.65
N ASN A 4 16.66 -13.53 -34.75
CA ASN A 4 15.44 -13.90 -35.49
C ASN A 4 14.21 -13.56 -34.68
N ARG A 5 13.23 -12.89 -35.30
CA ARG A 5 11.91 -12.49 -34.75
C ARG A 5 11.17 -13.59 -33.97
N ARG A 6 11.41 -14.85 -34.31
CA ARG A 6 10.81 -16.03 -33.65
C ARG A 6 11.35 -16.26 -32.22
N ASN A 7 12.61 -15.90 -31.96
CA ASN A 7 13.20 -16.04 -30.62
C ASN A 7 12.83 -14.87 -29.70
N PHE A 8 12.56 -13.69 -30.28
CA PHE A 8 12.04 -12.54 -29.54
C PHE A 8 10.60 -12.79 -29.03
N MET A 9 9.75 -13.44 -29.84
CA MET A 9 8.37 -13.78 -29.47
C MET A 9 8.31 -14.88 -28.40
N LYS A 10 9.29 -15.76 -28.28
CA LYS A 10 9.37 -16.76 -27.20
C LYS A 10 9.81 -16.13 -25.86
N GLY A 11 10.64 -15.10 -25.88
CA GLY A 11 11.00 -14.33 -24.68
C GLY A 11 9.86 -13.45 -24.16
N ALA A 12 9.02 -12.91 -25.05
CA ALA A 12 7.87 -12.09 -24.66
C ALA A 12 6.70 -12.90 -24.08
N ALA A 13 6.61 -14.19 -24.39
CA ALA A 13 5.58 -15.08 -23.83
C ALA A 13 5.85 -15.47 -22.35
N VAL A 14 7.09 -15.32 -21.87
CA VAL A 14 7.44 -15.63 -20.47
C VAL A 14 7.21 -14.43 -19.54
N ALA A 15 7.10 -13.21 -20.07
CA ALA A 15 6.82 -12.00 -19.27
C ALA A 15 5.32 -11.79 -18.95
N SER A 16 4.43 -12.60 -19.52
CA SER A 16 2.97 -12.51 -19.28
C SER A 16 2.44 -13.50 -18.24
N THR A 17 3.28 -14.27 -17.57
CA THR A 17 2.88 -15.35 -16.65
C THR A 17 3.19 -15.07 -15.17
N PHE A 18 3.36 -13.81 -14.75
CA PHE A 18 3.19 -13.44 -13.35
C PHE A 18 1.77 -12.89 -13.05
N LEU A 19 0.78 -13.61 -13.54
CA LEU A 19 -0.45 -13.75 -12.79
C LEU A 19 -0.17 -14.85 -11.76
N PRO A 20 -0.35 -14.63 -10.46
CA PRO A 20 -0.31 -15.72 -9.51
C PRO A 20 -1.28 -16.77 -10.02
N SER A 21 -0.85 -18.03 -10.09
CA SER A 21 -1.72 -19.16 -10.37
C SER A 21 -2.78 -19.15 -9.28
N PHE A 22 -3.94 -18.58 -9.57
CA PHE A 22 -5.06 -18.64 -8.66
C PHE A 22 -5.50 -20.10 -8.64
N ASN A 23 -5.11 -20.84 -7.60
CA ASN A 23 -5.77 -22.09 -7.27
C ASN A 23 -7.25 -21.74 -7.10
N ILE A 24 -8.08 -22.20 -8.04
CA ILE A 24 -9.53 -22.10 -7.92
C ILE A 24 -9.87 -23.02 -6.75
N LEU A 25 -10.19 -22.42 -5.60
CA LEU A 25 -10.78 -23.17 -4.50
C LEU A 25 -12.09 -23.75 -5.01
N HIS A 26 -12.33 -25.03 -4.74
CA HIS A 26 -13.62 -25.63 -5.02
C HIS A 26 -14.69 -24.95 -4.15
N ALA A 27 -15.93 -24.89 -4.66
CA ALA A 27 -17.06 -24.25 -3.99
C ALA A 27 -17.30 -24.74 -2.55
N ASP A 28 -16.81 -25.92 -2.23
CA ASP A 28 -16.94 -26.58 -0.92
C ASP A 28 -16.05 -25.97 0.18
N GLU A 29 -15.07 -25.10 -0.18
CA GLU A 29 -14.20 -24.42 0.79
C GLU A 29 -14.73 -23.05 1.23
N ILE A 30 -15.89 -22.62 0.71
CA ILE A 30 -16.49 -21.33 1.06
C ILE A 30 -17.31 -21.49 2.32
N THR A 31 -16.75 -21.10 3.46
CA THR A 31 -17.49 -21.08 4.73
C THR A 31 -18.52 -19.94 4.71
N ILE A 32 -19.81 -20.27 4.57
CA ILE A 32 -20.90 -19.30 4.72
C ILE A 32 -21.08 -19.09 6.23
N GLY A 33 -20.68 -17.91 6.73
CA GLY A 33 -20.92 -17.51 8.12
C GLY A 33 -22.42 -17.49 8.47
N PRO A 34 -22.76 -17.36 9.76
CA PRO A 34 -24.15 -17.25 10.22
C PRO A 34 -24.90 -16.15 9.46
N LYS A 35 -26.19 -16.33 9.25
CA LYS A 35 -27.02 -15.43 8.44
C LYS A 35 -27.09 -14.01 9.00
N ASP A 36 -26.96 -13.87 10.32
CA ASP A 36 -27.03 -12.61 11.04
C ASP A 36 -25.74 -11.76 10.96
N ASP A 37 -24.61 -12.39 10.59
CA ASP A 37 -23.30 -11.71 10.41
C ASP A 37 -22.96 -11.35 8.96
N THR A 38 -23.94 -11.48 8.06
CA THR A 38 -23.70 -11.22 6.63
C THR A 38 -23.60 -9.72 6.38
N ILE A 39 -22.48 -9.28 5.76
CA ILE A 39 -22.30 -7.95 5.20
C ILE A 39 -22.40 -8.01 3.68
N ASN A 40 -23.33 -7.25 3.15
CA ASN A 40 -23.54 -7.10 1.72
C ASN A 40 -22.66 -5.95 1.20
N VAL A 41 -21.84 -6.24 0.20
CA VAL A 41 -20.78 -5.34 -0.28
C VAL A 41 -21.01 -4.97 -1.73
N ALA A 42 -20.77 -3.71 -2.08
CA ALA A 42 -20.55 -3.29 -3.46
C ALA A 42 -19.07 -3.00 -3.70
N LEU A 43 -18.61 -3.19 -4.94
CA LEU A 43 -17.27 -2.85 -5.39
C LEU A 43 -17.34 -1.77 -6.48
N ILE A 44 -16.58 -0.68 -6.33
CA ILE A 44 -16.40 0.34 -7.35
C ILE A 44 -14.98 0.23 -7.91
N GLY A 45 -14.86 -0.18 -9.18
CA GLY A 45 -13.61 -0.47 -9.87
C GLY A 45 -13.25 -1.97 -9.87
N PHE A 46 -13.30 -2.62 -11.03
CA PHE A 46 -12.87 -4.01 -11.23
C PHE A 46 -11.59 -4.08 -12.09
N GLY A 47 -10.74 -3.07 -11.96
CA GLY A 47 -9.41 -3.01 -12.56
C GLY A 47 -8.44 -4.02 -11.94
N ALA A 48 -7.13 -3.76 -12.05
CA ALA A 48 -6.11 -4.65 -11.49
C ALA A 48 -6.28 -4.86 -9.98
N GLU A 49 -6.41 -3.76 -9.22
CA GLU A 49 -6.55 -3.81 -7.77
C GLU A 49 -7.92 -4.35 -7.34
N GLY A 50 -8.99 -3.93 -7.99
CA GLY A 50 -10.32 -4.47 -7.72
C GLY A 50 -10.40 -6.00 -7.85
N LYS A 51 -9.64 -6.60 -8.75
CA LYS A 51 -9.51 -8.07 -8.88
C LYS A 51 -8.75 -8.70 -7.71
N VAL A 52 -7.69 -8.03 -7.25
CA VAL A 52 -6.92 -8.49 -6.06
C VAL A 52 -7.81 -8.47 -4.82
N LEU A 53 -8.53 -7.37 -4.59
CA LEU A 53 -9.49 -7.28 -3.48
C LEU A 53 -10.62 -8.28 -3.61
N SER A 54 -11.17 -8.47 -4.82
CA SER A 54 -12.23 -9.46 -5.07
C SER A 54 -11.82 -10.89 -4.70
N ALA A 55 -10.56 -11.26 -4.98
CA ALA A 55 -10.02 -12.56 -4.59
C ALA A 55 -9.96 -12.74 -3.06
N SER A 56 -9.82 -11.66 -2.30
CA SER A 56 -9.91 -11.66 -0.84
C SER A 56 -11.38 -11.68 -0.38
N LEU A 57 -12.23 -10.81 -0.96
CA LEU A 57 -13.64 -10.68 -0.57
C LEU A 57 -14.41 -12.00 -0.62
N VAL A 58 -14.20 -12.81 -1.67
CA VAL A 58 -14.89 -14.10 -1.83
C VAL A 58 -14.44 -15.17 -0.82
N ARG A 59 -13.35 -14.92 -0.08
CA ARG A 59 -12.78 -15.83 0.93
C ARG A 59 -13.12 -15.44 2.36
N ILE A 60 -13.63 -14.22 2.58
CA ILE A 60 -13.96 -13.74 3.93
C ILE A 60 -15.36 -14.25 4.30
N PRO A 61 -15.50 -15.04 5.38
CA PRO A 61 -16.79 -15.56 5.81
C PRO A 61 -17.81 -14.44 6.06
N GLY A 62 -19.06 -14.66 5.66
CA GLY A 62 -20.14 -13.71 5.84
C GLY A 62 -20.10 -12.47 4.94
N VAL A 63 -19.12 -12.33 4.03
CA VAL A 63 -19.09 -11.25 3.03
C VAL A 63 -19.84 -11.70 1.77
N ARG A 64 -20.75 -10.86 1.29
CA ARG A 64 -21.56 -11.10 0.09
C ARG A 64 -21.44 -9.91 -0.85
N VAL A 65 -20.80 -10.10 -2.01
CA VAL A 65 -20.76 -9.07 -3.04
C VAL A 65 -22.08 -9.09 -3.80
N ARG A 66 -22.78 -7.93 -3.85
CA ARG A 66 -24.10 -7.74 -4.46
C ARG A 66 -24.04 -6.94 -5.75
N ALA A 67 -23.12 -5.98 -5.82
CA ALA A 67 -23.02 -5.08 -6.95
C ALA A 67 -21.56 -4.79 -7.29
N VAL A 68 -21.30 -4.56 -8.58
CA VAL A 68 -20.00 -4.07 -9.07
C VAL A 68 -20.26 -2.91 -10.02
N CYS A 69 -19.55 -1.80 -9.80
CA CYS A 69 -19.56 -0.66 -10.68
C CYS A 69 -18.21 -0.52 -11.41
N ASP A 70 -18.22 -0.42 -12.71
CA ASP A 70 -17.04 -0.12 -13.52
C ASP A 70 -17.46 0.57 -14.81
N ILE A 71 -16.75 1.59 -15.22
CA ILE A 71 -17.05 2.33 -16.46
C ILE A 71 -16.79 1.50 -17.72
N TRP A 72 -15.99 0.44 -17.61
CA TRP A 72 -15.65 -0.43 -18.72
C TRP A 72 -16.54 -1.68 -18.73
N LYS A 73 -17.47 -1.74 -19.68
CA LYS A 73 -18.42 -2.86 -19.80
C LYS A 73 -17.75 -4.24 -19.86
N PHE A 74 -16.55 -4.30 -20.43
CA PHE A 74 -15.76 -5.54 -20.43
C PHE A 74 -15.40 -5.99 -19.00
N GLU A 75 -14.98 -5.07 -18.14
CA GLU A 75 -14.67 -5.40 -16.74
C GLU A 75 -15.93 -5.70 -15.93
N GLN A 76 -17.08 -5.07 -16.24
CA GLN A 76 -18.37 -5.45 -15.64
C GLN A 76 -18.72 -6.92 -15.94
N GLN A 77 -18.54 -7.36 -17.20
CA GLN A 77 -18.80 -8.74 -17.59
C GLN A 77 -17.85 -9.72 -16.93
N ARG A 78 -16.56 -9.36 -16.81
CA ARG A 78 -15.56 -10.16 -16.10
C ARG A 78 -15.87 -10.27 -14.61
N ALA A 79 -16.29 -9.18 -13.98
CA ALA A 79 -16.70 -9.18 -12.58
C ALA A 79 -17.89 -10.12 -12.37
N LYS A 80 -18.92 -10.03 -13.21
CA LYS A 80 -20.10 -10.90 -13.13
C LYS A 80 -19.71 -12.38 -13.25
N ALA A 81 -18.85 -12.73 -14.21
CA ALA A 81 -18.38 -14.09 -14.39
C ALA A 81 -17.53 -14.58 -13.21
N PHE A 82 -16.62 -13.74 -12.72
CA PHE A 82 -15.76 -14.05 -11.56
C PHE A 82 -16.60 -14.33 -10.31
N PHE A 83 -17.48 -13.42 -9.91
CA PHE A 83 -18.26 -13.56 -8.69
C PHE A 83 -19.26 -14.71 -8.78
N LYS A 84 -19.84 -14.97 -9.97
CA LYS A 84 -20.70 -16.15 -10.19
C LYS A 84 -19.96 -17.47 -9.92
N GLY A 85 -18.69 -17.54 -10.30
CA GLY A 85 -17.83 -18.70 -10.02
C GLY A 85 -17.64 -19.00 -8.53
N TYR A 86 -17.87 -18.02 -7.65
CA TYR A 86 -17.83 -18.14 -6.19
C TYR A 86 -19.23 -18.09 -5.53
N GLY A 87 -20.30 -18.27 -6.29
CA GLY A 87 -21.67 -18.31 -5.77
C GLY A 87 -22.25 -16.95 -5.38
N HIS A 88 -21.67 -15.85 -5.88
CA HIS A 88 -22.23 -14.51 -5.70
C HIS A 88 -22.96 -14.09 -6.99
N ASP A 89 -24.22 -13.73 -6.88
CA ASP A 89 -24.99 -13.12 -7.98
C ASP A 89 -24.88 -11.60 -7.88
N VAL A 90 -24.05 -11.02 -8.76
CA VAL A 90 -23.78 -9.57 -8.73
C VAL A 90 -24.49 -8.84 -9.87
N LYS A 91 -25.08 -7.71 -9.53
CA LYS A 91 -25.55 -6.74 -10.52
C LYS A 91 -24.37 -5.84 -10.92
N THR A 92 -24.37 -5.39 -12.18
CA THR A 92 -23.29 -4.54 -12.70
C THR A 92 -23.82 -3.20 -13.15
N TYR A 93 -23.08 -2.13 -12.87
CA TYR A 93 -23.42 -0.74 -13.11
C TYR A 93 -22.26 -0.02 -13.81
N GLU A 94 -22.57 0.96 -14.65
CA GLU A 94 -21.57 1.87 -15.23
C GLU A 94 -21.35 3.08 -14.33
N ASP A 95 -22.43 3.58 -13.71
CA ASP A 95 -22.41 4.75 -12.83
C ASP A 95 -22.65 4.32 -11.38
N TYR A 96 -21.77 4.73 -10.47
CA TYR A 96 -21.86 4.42 -9.04
C TYR A 96 -23.08 5.07 -8.38
N ARG A 97 -23.57 6.19 -8.91
CA ARG A 97 -24.77 6.88 -8.39
C ARG A 97 -26.01 6.03 -8.61
N GLU A 98 -26.14 5.47 -9.83
CA GLU A 98 -27.20 4.52 -10.15
C GLU A 98 -27.11 3.28 -9.28
N MET A 99 -25.91 2.77 -9.04
CA MET A 99 -25.69 1.63 -8.13
C MET A 99 -26.15 1.94 -6.72
N LEU A 100 -25.73 3.08 -6.16
CA LEU A 100 -26.12 3.48 -4.80
C LEU A 100 -27.63 3.67 -4.65
N GLU A 101 -28.30 4.26 -5.64
CA GLU A 101 -29.75 4.44 -5.64
C GLU A 101 -30.49 3.10 -5.69
N LYS A 102 -30.13 2.23 -6.64
CA LYS A 102 -30.84 0.96 -6.86
C LYS A 102 -30.55 -0.11 -5.83
N GLU A 103 -29.39 -0.07 -5.21
CA GLU A 103 -28.94 -1.06 -4.23
C GLU A 103 -28.92 -0.52 -2.79
N ASP A 104 -29.52 0.63 -2.53
CA ASP A 104 -29.46 1.31 -1.23
C ASP A 104 -29.75 0.37 -0.05
N LYS A 105 -30.82 -0.43 -0.15
CA LYS A 105 -31.23 -1.38 0.91
C LYS A 105 -30.52 -2.73 0.85
N ASN A 106 -29.71 -2.95 -0.19
CA ASN A 106 -29.10 -4.24 -0.49
C ASN A 106 -27.60 -4.28 -0.19
N ILE A 107 -26.99 -3.15 0.17
CA ILE A 107 -25.56 -3.04 0.48
C ILE A 107 -25.34 -2.31 1.80
N ASP A 108 -24.41 -2.80 2.60
CA ASP A 108 -24.02 -2.27 3.89
C ASP A 108 -22.70 -1.50 3.80
N ALA A 109 -21.81 -1.97 2.95
CA ALA A 109 -20.46 -1.43 2.77
C ALA A 109 -20.03 -1.37 1.30
N VAL A 110 -19.10 -0.49 0.98
CA VAL A 110 -18.55 -0.34 -0.36
C VAL A 110 -17.03 -0.43 -0.30
N VAL A 111 -16.45 -1.19 -1.24
CA VAL A 111 -15.00 -1.25 -1.49
C VAL A 111 -14.71 -0.40 -2.73
N VAL A 112 -13.83 0.60 -2.58
CA VAL A 112 -13.43 1.52 -3.66
C VAL A 112 -12.02 1.17 -4.11
N ALA A 113 -11.86 0.82 -5.38
CA ALA A 113 -10.60 0.42 -6.02
C ALA A 113 -10.43 1.08 -7.40
N THR A 114 -10.77 2.34 -7.46
CA THR A 114 -10.66 3.20 -8.65
C THR A 114 -9.31 3.92 -8.68
N PRO A 115 -8.97 4.70 -9.73
CA PRO A 115 -7.81 5.57 -9.70
C PRO A 115 -7.88 6.64 -8.61
N ASP A 116 -6.72 7.05 -8.06
CA ASP A 116 -6.58 7.93 -6.88
C ASP A 116 -7.46 9.19 -6.93
N TRP A 117 -7.56 9.84 -8.08
CA TRP A 117 -8.32 11.08 -8.23
C TRP A 117 -9.84 10.93 -8.04
N MET A 118 -10.35 9.70 -8.18
CA MET A 118 -11.77 9.36 -7.99
C MET A 118 -12.09 8.87 -6.59
N HIS A 119 -11.09 8.57 -5.77
CA HIS A 119 -11.30 8.03 -4.43
C HIS A 119 -12.18 8.95 -3.58
N CYS A 120 -11.91 10.24 -3.57
CA CYS A 120 -12.71 11.21 -2.78
C CYS A 120 -14.17 11.26 -3.24
N GLU A 121 -14.41 11.34 -4.55
CA GLU A 121 -15.78 11.40 -5.09
C GLU A 121 -16.59 10.15 -4.73
N HIS A 122 -16.02 8.97 -5.01
CA HIS A 122 -16.70 7.71 -4.75
C HIS A 122 -16.90 7.46 -3.25
N THR A 123 -15.85 7.65 -2.45
CA THR A 123 -15.89 7.45 -1.00
C THR A 123 -16.90 8.38 -0.33
N SER A 124 -16.84 9.68 -0.66
CA SER A 124 -17.75 10.68 -0.07
C SER A 124 -19.21 10.41 -0.43
N ALA A 125 -19.49 9.99 -1.67
CA ALA A 125 -20.85 9.64 -2.07
C ALA A 125 -21.37 8.40 -1.31
N CYS A 126 -20.53 7.37 -1.14
CA CYS A 126 -20.89 6.16 -0.41
C CYS A 126 -21.13 6.44 1.09
N LEU A 127 -20.26 7.23 1.73
CA LEU A 127 -20.41 7.64 3.13
C LEU A 127 -21.72 8.42 3.34
N ARG A 128 -22.03 9.40 2.46
CA ARG A 128 -23.29 10.18 2.50
C ARG A 128 -24.53 9.33 2.21
N ALA A 129 -24.38 8.26 1.43
CA ALA A 129 -25.43 7.25 1.26
C ALA A 129 -25.56 6.29 2.46
N GLY A 130 -24.86 6.56 3.57
CA GLY A 130 -24.94 5.78 4.80
C GLY A 130 -24.17 4.47 4.77
N LYS A 131 -23.26 4.26 3.82
CA LYS A 131 -22.47 3.02 3.69
C LYS A 131 -21.12 3.15 4.40
N HIS A 132 -20.65 2.05 5.01
CA HIS A 132 -19.25 1.95 5.43
C HIS A 132 -18.35 1.81 4.20
N VAL A 133 -17.13 2.35 4.25
CA VAL A 133 -16.25 2.36 3.08
C VAL A 133 -14.85 1.84 3.41
N TYR A 134 -14.38 0.91 2.60
CA TYR A 134 -12.97 0.60 2.42
C TYR A 134 -12.52 1.27 1.12
N CYS A 135 -11.53 2.13 1.17
CA CYS A 135 -10.99 2.80 -0.01
C CYS A 135 -9.51 2.45 -0.16
N GLU A 136 -9.09 2.05 -1.36
CA GLU A 136 -7.67 1.82 -1.64
C GLU A 136 -6.83 3.08 -1.43
N LYS A 137 -5.53 2.85 -1.16
CA LYS A 137 -4.53 3.92 -1.11
C LYS A 137 -4.08 4.29 -2.57
N GLU A 138 -3.62 5.48 -2.85
CA GLU A 138 -3.51 6.61 -1.96
C GLU A 138 -4.90 7.25 -1.77
N MET A 139 -5.14 7.92 -0.64
CA MET A 139 -6.45 8.55 -0.38
C MET A 139 -6.89 9.43 -1.55
N SER A 140 -5.97 10.18 -2.12
CA SER A 140 -6.14 10.95 -3.35
C SER A 140 -4.76 11.39 -3.87
N ASN A 141 -4.68 11.78 -5.13
CA ASN A 141 -3.53 12.49 -5.70
C ASN A 141 -3.48 13.99 -5.33
N ARG A 142 -4.44 14.46 -4.51
CA ARG A 142 -4.57 15.86 -4.08
C ARG A 142 -4.94 15.92 -2.60
N LEU A 143 -4.18 16.72 -1.83
CA LEU A 143 -4.32 16.75 -0.37
C LEU A 143 -5.68 17.29 0.08
N GLU A 144 -6.23 18.29 -0.60
CA GLU A 144 -7.55 18.85 -0.27
C GLU A 144 -8.68 17.81 -0.43
N LEU A 145 -8.53 16.87 -1.36
CA LEU A 145 -9.49 15.78 -1.56
C LEU A 145 -9.32 14.70 -0.49
N ALA A 146 -8.10 14.38 -0.08
CA ALA A 146 -7.85 13.50 1.06
C ALA A 146 -8.47 14.07 2.36
N ALA A 147 -8.29 15.38 2.60
CA ALA A 147 -8.91 16.07 3.71
C ALA A 147 -10.45 16.03 3.66
N GLU A 148 -11.05 16.17 2.46
CA GLU A 148 -12.50 16.07 2.29
C GLU A 148 -13.02 14.68 2.64
N MET A 149 -12.30 13.61 2.31
CA MET A 149 -12.68 12.24 2.71
C MET A 149 -12.78 12.12 4.23
N CYS A 150 -11.82 12.65 4.97
CA CYS A 150 -11.85 12.66 6.44
C CYS A 150 -13.04 13.48 6.97
N ARG A 151 -13.28 14.66 6.43
CA ARG A 151 -14.43 15.50 6.85
C ARG A 151 -15.77 14.81 6.62
N VAL A 152 -15.95 14.19 5.45
CA VAL A 152 -17.20 13.46 5.16
C VAL A 152 -17.36 12.25 6.04
N GLN A 153 -16.27 11.56 6.37
CA GLN A 153 -16.28 10.46 7.33
C GLN A 153 -16.76 10.94 8.70
N GLN A 154 -16.24 12.07 9.21
CA GLN A 154 -16.65 12.67 10.48
C GLN A 154 -18.11 13.15 10.44
N GLU A 155 -18.55 13.79 9.36
CA GLU A 155 -19.92 14.25 9.17
C GLU A 155 -20.96 13.12 9.20
N THR A 156 -20.61 11.98 8.60
CA THR A 156 -21.54 10.85 8.46
C THR A 156 -21.48 9.84 9.61
N GLY A 157 -20.39 9.85 10.37
CA GLY A 157 -20.12 8.87 11.43
C GLY A 157 -19.95 7.43 10.92
N LYS A 158 -19.80 7.24 9.60
CA LYS A 158 -19.56 5.92 9.01
C LYS A 158 -18.08 5.56 9.06
N LEU A 159 -17.78 4.27 9.04
CA LEU A 159 -16.41 3.79 9.01
C LEU A 159 -15.76 4.08 7.64
N LEU A 160 -14.54 4.59 7.68
CA LEU A 160 -13.67 4.73 6.50
C LEU A 160 -12.30 4.13 6.82
N GLN A 161 -11.97 3.01 6.19
CA GLN A 161 -10.63 2.42 6.24
C GLN A 161 -9.91 2.65 4.92
N ILE A 162 -8.65 3.06 5.00
CA ILE A 162 -7.80 3.27 3.82
C ILE A 162 -6.85 2.09 3.64
N GLY A 163 -6.65 1.65 2.40
CA GLY A 163 -5.96 0.44 1.98
C GLY A 163 -4.46 0.37 2.25
N HIS A 164 -3.97 0.86 3.39
CA HIS A 164 -2.61 0.60 3.87
C HIS A 164 -2.53 -0.80 4.50
N GLN A 165 -2.64 -1.85 3.68
CA GLN A 165 -2.81 -3.25 4.10
C GLN A 165 -1.71 -3.77 5.02
N ARG A 166 -0.49 -3.20 4.97
CA ARG A 166 0.63 -3.60 5.82
C ARG A 166 0.34 -3.40 7.30
N ARG A 167 -0.51 -2.42 7.67
CA ARG A 167 -0.96 -2.18 9.04
C ARG A 167 -1.81 -3.32 9.62
N SER A 168 -2.33 -4.22 8.78
CA SER A 168 -3.03 -5.43 9.20
C SER A 168 -2.25 -6.71 8.90
N ASN A 169 -1.12 -6.62 8.23
CA ASN A 169 -0.28 -7.78 7.95
C ASN A 169 0.34 -8.30 9.25
N PRO A 170 0.12 -9.57 9.65
CA PRO A 170 0.56 -10.09 10.94
C PRO A 170 2.08 -10.03 11.14
N ARG A 171 2.89 -10.17 10.05
CA ARG A 171 4.34 -10.01 10.13
C ARG A 171 4.74 -8.57 10.47
N TYR A 172 4.13 -7.58 9.79
CA TYR A 172 4.40 -6.17 10.09
C TYR A 172 3.91 -5.79 11.48
N ARG A 173 2.72 -6.23 11.88
CA ARG A 173 2.22 -6.01 13.23
C ARG A 173 3.16 -6.57 14.28
N HIS A 174 3.60 -7.82 14.12
CA HIS A 174 4.58 -8.43 15.03
C HIS A 174 5.85 -7.59 15.12
N CYS A 175 6.37 -7.11 13.99
CA CYS A 175 7.58 -6.28 13.99
C CYS A 175 7.36 -4.94 14.69
N PHE A 176 6.27 -4.23 14.40
CA PHE A 176 6.03 -2.90 14.96
C PHE A 176 5.50 -2.92 16.40
N GLU A 177 4.88 -4.01 16.82
CA GLU A 177 4.38 -4.19 18.19
C GLU A 177 5.44 -4.79 19.12
N ASN A 178 6.36 -5.62 18.63
CA ASN A 178 7.34 -6.36 19.45
C ASN A 178 8.79 -6.02 19.12
N ILE A 179 9.22 -6.05 17.85
CA ILE A 179 10.62 -5.95 17.46
C ILE A 179 11.11 -4.51 17.54
N VAL A 180 10.44 -3.58 16.84
CA VAL A 180 10.83 -2.17 16.77
C VAL A 180 10.95 -1.54 18.16
N PRO A 181 9.95 -1.64 19.06
CA PRO A 181 10.02 -0.98 20.36
C PRO A 181 10.94 -1.66 21.38
N ASN A 182 11.23 -2.97 21.25
CA ASN A 182 11.88 -3.71 22.31
C ASN A 182 13.25 -4.28 21.94
N MET A 183 13.56 -4.46 20.64
CA MET A 183 14.78 -5.13 20.23
C MET A 183 15.77 -4.21 19.52
N LEU A 184 15.29 -3.18 18.79
CA LEU A 184 16.19 -2.37 17.98
C LEU A 184 16.96 -1.31 18.80
N GLY A 185 16.57 -1.06 20.05
CA GLY A 185 17.05 0.11 20.80
C GLY A 185 16.46 1.40 20.19
N ARG A 186 17.22 2.49 20.16
CA ARG A 186 16.76 3.70 19.49
C ARG A 186 16.93 3.54 17.96
N VAL A 187 15.84 3.50 17.24
CA VAL A 187 15.85 3.47 15.78
C VAL A 187 16.20 4.88 15.28
N THR A 188 17.40 5.01 14.72
CA THR A 188 17.93 6.30 14.26
C THR A 188 17.67 6.52 12.78
N THR A 189 17.68 5.45 11.99
CA THR A 189 17.65 5.53 10.54
C THR A 189 16.72 4.46 9.97
N ALA A 190 15.94 4.82 8.95
CA ALA A 190 15.19 3.85 8.16
C ALA A 190 15.55 3.97 6.68
N TYR A 191 15.45 2.86 5.98
CA TYR A 191 15.63 2.77 4.54
C TYR A 191 14.49 1.99 3.94
N ALA A 192 13.97 2.44 2.82
CA ALA A 192 13.04 1.64 2.04
C ALA A 192 13.19 1.89 0.54
N GLN A 193 12.84 0.89 -0.24
CA GLN A 193 12.82 1.00 -1.68
C GLN A 193 11.63 0.27 -2.30
N TRP A 194 11.23 0.74 -3.49
CA TRP A 194 10.40 -0.04 -4.39
C TRP A 194 10.93 0.10 -5.83
N ASN A 195 11.72 -0.88 -6.22
CA ASN A 195 12.27 -0.95 -7.56
C ASN A 195 11.53 -2.00 -8.37
N ARG A 196 11.00 -1.60 -9.53
CA ARG A 196 10.33 -2.50 -10.48
C ARG A 196 10.57 -2.06 -11.92
N THR A 197 10.46 -2.98 -12.84
CA THR A 197 10.43 -2.64 -14.27
C THR A 197 8.99 -2.61 -14.75
N LEU A 198 8.57 -1.47 -15.28
CA LEU A 198 7.23 -1.29 -15.85
C LEU A 198 7.30 -1.12 -17.36
N ALA A 199 6.25 -1.57 -18.05
CA ALA A 199 6.07 -1.23 -19.45
C ALA A 199 5.92 0.30 -19.61
N PRO A 200 6.44 0.88 -20.72
CA PRO A 200 6.34 2.32 -20.96
C PRO A 200 4.91 2.83 -20.91
N PHE A 201 4.00 2.15 -21.59
CA PHE A 201 2.54 2.38 -21.51
C PHE A 201 1.79 1.07 -21.70
N PHE A 202 0.73 0.87 -20.93
CA PHE A 202 -0.20 -0.21 -21.16
C PHE A 202 -1.13 0.14 -22.33
N SER A 203 -1.43 -0.85 -23.15
CA SER A 203 -2.41 -0.76 -24.19
C SER A 203 -3.23 -2.05 -24.26
N VAL A 204 -4.48 -1.94 -24.70
CA VAL A 204 -5.38 -3.08 -24.89
C VAL A 204 -6.05 -2.99 -26.27
N LYS A 205 -6.39 -4.15 -26.85
CA LYS A 205 -7.00 -4.20 -28.18
C LYS A 205 -8.39 -3.55 -28.24
N ARG A 206 -9.13 -3.55 -27.14
CA ARG A 206 -10.51 -3.03 -27.08
C ARG A 206 -10.69 -2.22 -25.79
N PRO A 207 -10.21 -0.97 -25.76
CA PRO A 207 -10.41 -0.08 -24.63
C PRO A 207 -11.88 0.33 -24.50
N PRO A 208 -12.29 0.99 -23.41
CA PRO A 208 -13.58 1.65 -23.32
C PRO A 208 -13.81 2.60 -24.52
N LYS A 209 -15.07 2.78 -24.91
CA LYS A 209 -15.41 3.73 -25.98
C LYS A 209 -15.06 5.15 -25.57
N GLN A 210 -14.70 5.98 -26.56
CA GLN A 210 -14.29 7.35 -26.33
C GLN A 210 -15.39 8.18 -25.62
N GLU A 211 -16.66 7.96 -25.94
CA GLU A 211 -17.78 8.66 -25.30
C GLU A 211 -17.85 8.38 -23.80
N VAL A 212 -17.61 7.11 -23.40
CA VAL A 212 -17.53 6.70 -21.99
C VAL A 212 -16.34 7.36 -21.32
N LEU A 213 -15.17 7.32 -21.95
CA LEU A 213 -13.96 7.93 -21.41
C LEU A 213 -14.15 9.44 -21.17
N THR A 214 -14.70 10.14 -22.15
CA THR A 214 -14.97 11.58 -22.06
C THR A 214 -15.98 11.89 -20.94
N LYS A 215 -17.06 11.09 -20.84
CA LYS A 215 -18.06 11.21 -19.76
C LYS A 215 -17.44 11.13 -18.37
N TYR A 216 -16.43 10.27 -18.21
CA TYR A 216 -15.76 10.04 -16.92
C TYR A 216 -14.39 10.76 -16.81
N GLY A 217 -14.16 11.81 -17.61
CA GLY A 217 -13.04 12.74 -17.43
C GLY A 217 -11.70 12.34 -18.01
N TYR A 218 -11.65 11.30 -18.85
CA TYR A 218 -10.46 10.85 -19.58
C TYR A 218 -10.48 11.36 -21.02
N GLU A 219 -9.34 11.81 -21.50
CA GLU A 219 -9.20 12.34 -22.86
C GLU A 219 -9.12 11.22 -23.92
N ASN A 220 -8.52 10.09 -23.53
CA ASN A 220 -8.28 8.98 -24.45
C ASN A 220 -7.98 7.67 -23.68
N PRO A 221 -7.94 6.51 -24.39
CA PRO A 221 -7.62 5.22 -23.76
C PRO A 221 -6.24 5.13 -23.12
N GLU A 222 -5.24 5.85 -23.66
CA GLU A 222 -3.89 5.84 -23.10
C GLU A 222 -3.90 6.46 -21.69
N GLN A 223 -4.57 7.60 -21.53
CA GLN A 223 -4.70 8.27 -20.25
C GLN A 223 -5.48 7.43 -19.22
N TYR A 224 -6.55 6.77 -19.66
CA TYR A 224 -7.34 5.87 -18.82
C TYR A 224 -6.52 4.66 -18.31
N LEU A 225 -5.84 3.97 -19.22
CA LEU A 225 -5.09 2.76 -18.88
C LEU A 225 -3.80 3.06 -18.09
N ASN A 226 -3.27 4.27 -18.22
CA ASN A 226 -2.01 4.69 -17.65
C ASN A 226 -2.15 5.90 -16.72
N TRP A 227 -3.28 6.02 -16.08
CA TRP A 227 -3.69 7.16 -15.26
C TRP A 227 -2.62 7.59 -14.23
N ARG A 228 -1.86 6.66 -13.69
CA ARG A 228 -0.78 6.91 -12.72
C ARG A 228 0.27 7.91 -13.20
N TRP A 229 0.46 8.02 -14.51
CA TRP A 229 1.48 8.85 -15.13
C TRP A 229 1.01 10.26 -15.49
N PHE A 230 -0.25 10.57 -15.25
CA PHE A 230 -0.85 11.87 -15.54
C PHE A 230 -1.27 12.52 -14.23
N TYR A 231 -0.70 13.70 -13.91
CA TYR A 231 -0.92 14.37 -12.63
C TYR A 231 -2.40 14.70 -12.34
N LYS A 232 -3.22 14.83 -13.38
CA LYS A 232 -4.67 14.98 -13.22
C LYS A 232 -5.31 13.76 -12.53
N HIS A 233 -4.76 12.55 -12.75
CA HIS A 233 -5.40 11.29 -12.36
C HIS A 233 -4.64 10.50 -11.30
N GLY A 234 -3.34 10.75 -11.15
CA GLY A 234 -2.48 10.05 -10.19
C GLY A 234 -1.24 10.86 -9.84
N GLY A 235 -0.47 10.40 -8.87
CA GLY A 235 0.74 11.06 -8.38
C GLY A 235 2.05 10.38 -8.80
N GLY A 236 2.01 9.51 -9.82
CA GLY A 236 3.19 8.77 -10.27
C GLY A 236 3.62 7.67 -9.29
N SER A 237 4.83 7.14 -9.52
CA SER A 237 5.36 6.04 -8.70
C SER A 237 5.55 6.41 -7.23
N MET A 238 5.80 7.69 -6.91
CA MET A 238 5.96 8.14 -5.53
C MET A 238 4.65 7.95 -4.75
N VAL A 239 3.53 8.38 -5.30
CA VAL A 239 2.22 8.26 -4.66
C VAL A 239 1.73 6.80 -4.69
N ASP A 240 1.85 6.13 -5.85
CA ASP A 240 1.38 4.74 -6.02
C ASP A 240 2.11 3.74 -5.11
N LEU A 241 3.41 3.88 -4.91
CA LEU A 241 4.25 2.91 -4.18
C LEU A 241 4.85 3.47 -2.89
N GLY A 242 5.29 4.72 -2.90
CA GLY A 242 5.91 5.36 -1.74
C GLY A 242 4.96 5.42 -0.54
N SER A 243 3.65 5.54 -0.79
CA SER A 243 2.64 5.54 0.26
C SER A 243 2.75 4.36 1.24
N HIS A 244 3.09 3.17 0.72
CA HIS A 244 3.27 1.99 1.57
C HIS A 244 4.43 2.12 2.55
N GLN A 245 5.58 2.65 2.09
CA GLN A 245 6.79 2.71 2.90
C GLN A 245 6.83 3.94 3.80
N ILE A 246 6.34 5.08 3.31
CA ILE A 246 6.29 6.30 4.13
C ILE A 246 5.33 6.12 5.31
N ASP A 247 4.21 5.43 5.11
CA ASP A 247 3.31 5.02 6.17
C ASP A 247 4.00 4.19 7.26
N LEU A 248 4.93 3.29 6.89
CA LEU A 248 5.68 2.49 7.84
C LEU A 248 6.71 3.32 8.62
N PHE A 249 7.32 4.34 8.04
CA PHE A 249 8.22 5.23 8.77
C PHE A 249 7.45 6.00 9.85
N ILE A 250 6.26 6.54 9.50
CA ILE A 250 5.37 7.19 10.47
C ILE A 250 4.96 6.20 11.57
N TRP A 251 4.62 4.96 11.22
CA TRP A 251 4.26 3.93 12.18
C TRP A 251 5.42 3.58 13.12
N ALA A 252 6.65 3.41 12.59
CA ALA A 252 7.82 3.05 13.38
C ALA A 252 8.16 4.07 14.46
N TRP A 253 8.03 5.35 14.16
CA TRP A 253 8.40 6.42 15.07
C TRP A 253 7.22 7.06 15.80
N GLY A 254 5.98 6.79 15.37
CA GLY A 254 4.77 7.32 15.99
C GLY A 254 4.59 8.83 15.83
N VAL A 255 5.38 9.47 14.97
CA VAL A 255 5.30 10.89 14.64
C VAL A 255 5.40 11.08 13.13
N PRO A 256 4.78 12.12 12.55
CA PRO A 256 4.98 12.48 11.15
C PRO A 256 6.35 13.15 10.94
N PRO A 257 6.85 13.22 9.68
CA PRO A 257 8.12 13.86 9.38
C PRO A 257 8.07 15.37 9.59
N SER A 258 9.24 15.97 9.90
CA SER A 258 9.44 17.42 10.00
C SER A 258 9.84 18.06 8.66
N SER A 259 10.46 17.27 7.75
CA SER A 259 10.81 17.75 6.42
C SER A 259 10.96 16.60 5.42
N VAL A 260 10.90 16.93 4.12
CA VAL A 260 11.27 16.05 3.02
C VAL A 260 12.06 16.82 1.96
N THR A 261 13.18 16.21 1.52
CA THR A 261 13.93 16.63 0.33
C THR A 261 13.87 15.53 -0.70
N ALA A 262 13.44 15.86 -1.92
CA ALA A 262 13.27 14.88 -2.97
C ALA A 262 13.87 15.32 -4.30
N ILE A 263 14.34 14.34 -5.09
CA ILE A 263 14.80 14.50 -6.47
C ILE A 263 14.07 13.48 -7.33
N GLY A 264 13.44 13.96 -8.42
CA GLY A 264 12.74 13.13 -9.40
C GLY A 264 13.40 13.20 -10.79
N GLY A 265 13.24 12.12 -11.56
CA GLY A 265 13.59 12.03 -12.97
C GLY A 265 12.49 11.33 -13.76
N LYS A 266 12.26 11.77 -15.03
CA LYS A 266 11.20 11.25 -15.91
C LYS A 266 11.67 11.01 -17.36
N ASP A 267 12.93 10.69 -17.53
CA ASP A 267 13.64 10.55 -18.81
C ASP A 267 13.93 9.09 -19.21
N ALA A 268 13.52 8.14 -18.36
CA ALA A 268 13.72 6.72 -18.65
C ALA A 268 12.72 6.13 -19.66
N PHE A 269 11.56 6.78 -19.82
CA PHE A 269 10.47 6.31 -20.67
C PHE A 269 9.96 7.39 -21.65
N SER A 270 8.72 7.27 -22.06
CA SER A 270 8.10 8.21 -22.99
C SER A 270 7.98 9.61 -22.40
N PRO A 271 8.31 10.68 -23.17
CA PRO A 271 8.12 12.07 -22.75
C PRO A 271 6.64 12.44 -22.51
N ARG A 272 5.69 11.59 -22.93
CA ARG A 272 4.25 11.77 -22.66
C ARG A 272 3.87 11.53 -21.19
N ARG A 273 4.74 10.86 -20.40
CA ARG A 273 4.56 10.74 -18.95
C ARG A 273 4.81 12.09 -18.30
N GLN A 274 3.89 12.51 -17.44
CA GLN A 274 4.01 13.73 -16.65
C GLN A 274 4.74 13.46 -15.33
N ALA A 275 4.39 12.36 -14.66
CA ALA A 275 4.96 11.96 -13.38
C ALA A 275 6.34 11.31 -13.53
N TYR A 276 7.11 11.37 -12.44
CA TYR A 276 8.46 10.85 -12.37
C TYR A 276 8.54 9.33 -12.51
N ASP A 277 9.55 8.85 -13.27
CA ASP A 277 9.89 7.42 -13.40
C ASP A 277 10.65 6.90 -12.19
N ARG A 278 11.36 7.79 -11.51
CA ARG A 278 12.16 7.54 -10.31
C ARG A 278 12.11 8.75 -9.39
N VAL A 279 12.04 8.49 -8.10
CA VAL A 279 12.12 9.51 -7.06
C VAL A 279 12.99 8.98 -5.92
N MET A 280 13.84 9.83 -5.38
CA MET A 280 14.65 9.59 -4.20
C MET A 280 14.33 10.67 -3.17
N CYS A 281 14.03 10.26 -1.94
CA CYS A 281 13.61 11.15 -0.87
C CYS A 281 14.45 10.95 0.38
N LEU A 282 14.70 12.06 1.09
CA LEU A 282 15.19 12.08 2.47
C LEU A 282 14.13 12.75 3.33
N TYR A 283 13.64 12.04 4.32
CA TYR A 283 12.74 12.55 5.34
C TYR A 283 13.48 12.74 6.65
N GLU A 284 13.23 13.83 7.37
CA GLU A 284 13.68 14.06 8.73
C GLU A 284 12.47 13.97 9.67
N PHE A 285 12.66 13.33 10.83
CA PHE A 285 11.65 13.18 11.88
C PHE A 285 12.19 13.81 13.16
N GLN A 286 11.47 14.79 13.70
CA GLN A 286 11.78 15.40 14.98
C GLN A 286 11.10 14.61 16.09
N MET A 287 11.90 13.95 16.93
CA MET A 287 11.38 13.13 18.02
C MET A 287 10.99 13.96 19.23
N PRO A 288 10.04 13.47 20.07
CA PRO A 288 9.60 14.18 21.28
C PRO A 288 10.72 14.43 22.31
N ASP A 289 11.76 13.58 22.33
CA ASP A 289 12.93 13.73 23.20
C ASP A 289 13.97 14.75 22.68
N GLY A 290 13.66 15.45 21.59
CA GLY A 290 14.54 16.43 20.97
C GLY A 290 15.57 15.85 20.00
N THR A 291 15.63 14.53 19.83
CA THR A 291 16.52 13.88 18.86
C THR A 291 15.91 13.92 17.45
N LYS A 292 16.72 13.62 16.44
CA LYS A 292 16.31 13.50 15.06
C LYS A 292 16.55 12.11 14.53
N ASN A 293 15.67 11.65 13.67
CA ASN A 293 15.81 10.40 12.92
C ASN A 293 15.61 10.68 11.44
N GLU A 294 16.26 9.91 10.58
CA GLU A 294 16.23 10.10 9.13
C GLU A 294 15.72 8.83 8.42
N ALA A 295 14.93 9.04 7.38
CA ALA A 295 14.52 7.97 6.48
C ALA A 295 14.89 8.28 5.03
N TYR A 296 15.50 7.31 4.36
CA TYR A 296 15.74 7.35 2.93
C TYR A 296 14.73 6.44 2.21
N TYR A 297 14.09 6.98 1.19
CA TYR A 297 13.20 6.23 0.32
C TYR A 297 13.57 6.40 -1.16
N GLN A 298 13.54 5.31 -1.92
CA GLN A 298 13.62 5.38 -3.37
C GLN A 298 12.53 4.56 -4.05
N VAL A 299 12.03 5.06 -5.17
CA VAL A 299 11.23 4.32 -6.12
C VAL A 299 11.82 4.42 -7.52
N ILE A 300 12.00 3.28 -8.18
CA ILE A 300 12.55 3.19 -9.54
C ILE A 300 11.60 2.31 -10.36
N SER A 301 11.09 2.86 -11.49
CA SER A 301 10.22 2.12 -12.40
C SER A 301 10.94 1.54 -13.61
N SER A 302 12.22 1.86 -13.79
CA SER A 302 13.06 1.42 -14.93
C SER A 302 13.93 0.21 -14.64
N ASN A 303 14.05 -0.20 -13.37
CA ASN A 303 14.91 -1.30 -12.96
C ASN A 303 14.35 -2.00 -11.72
N ALA A 304 14.37 -3.33 -11.67
CA ALA A 304 13.83 -4.14 -10.58
C ALA A 304 14.90 -4.59 -9.55
N ARG A 305 16.12 -4.07 -9.61
CA ARG A 305 17.21 -4.47 -8.70
C ARG A 305 16.82 -4.26 -7.23
N GLY A 306 16.93 -5.30 -6.44
CA GLY A 306 16.57 -5.30 -5.03
C GLY A 306 15.05 -5.43 -4.77
N GLY A 307 14.15 -5.11 -5.73
CA GLY A 307 12.70 -5.18 -5.54
C GLY A 307 12.19 -4.19 -4.48
N PHE A 308 11.37 -4.65 -3.54
CA PHE A 308 10.84 -3.82 -2.47
C PHE A 308 11.06 -4.47 -1.08
N TYR A 309 11.49 -3.67 -0.13
CA TYR A 309 11.71 -4.03 1.27
C TYR A 309 11.92 -2.76 2.11
N GLU A 310 11.89 -2.91 3.41
CA GLU A 310 12.15 -1.87 4.39
C GLU A 310 13.22 -2.34 5.39
N GLN A 311 14.05 -1.39 5.86
CA GLN A 311 15.04 -1.60 6.92
C GLN A 311 14.90 -0.52 8.00
N PHE A 312 14.99 -0.94 9.25
CA PHE A 312 14.98 -0.07 10.42
C PHE A 312 16.25 -0.35 11.22
N MET A 313 17.11 0.65 11.35
CA MET A 313 18.42 0.54 11.96
C MET A 313 18.42 1.24 13.32
N GLY A 314 18.52 0.43 14.33
CA GLY A 314 18.59 0.89 15.72
C GLY A 314 19.96 0.70 16.35
N THR A 315 20.14 1.22 17.55
CA THR A 315 21.41 1.18 18.28
C THR A 315 21.79 -0.23 18.78
N HIS A 316 20.84 -1.16 18.84
CA HIS A 316 21.05 -2.50 19.38
C HIS A 316 20.84 -3.61 18.34
N ALA A 317 19.99 -3.37 17.35
CA ALA A 317 19.73 -4.29 16.27
C ALA A 317 19.14 -3.56 15.04
N SER A 318 19.09 -4.26 13.91
CA SER A 318 18.42 -3.81 12.70
C SER A 318 17.40 -4.83 12.22
N LEU A 319 16.28 -4.35 11.69
CA LEU A 319 15.20 -5.13 11.10
C LEU A 319 15.21 -4.95 9.58
N THR A 320 15.19 -6.04 8.82
CA THR A 320 14.85 -6.05 7.40
C THR A 320 13.52 -6.78 7.22
N ILE A 321 12.54 -6.12 6.62
CA ILE A 321 11.19 -6.66 6.42
C ILE A 321 10.68 -6.43 4.99
N ALA A 322 9.88 -7.38 4.47
CA ALA A 322 9.16 -7.27 3.22
C ALA A 322 7.87 -8.10 3.25
N GLU A 323 6.90 -7.75 2.41
CA GLU A 323 5.67 -8.56 2.28
C GLU A 323 5.93 -9.96 1.72
N ILE A 324 6.99 -10.14 0.95
CA ILE A 324 7.38 -11.43 0.36
C ILE A 324 8.50 -12.08 1.17
N SER A 325 8.38 -13.39 1.41
CA SER A 325 9.34 -14.15 2.23
C SER A 325 10.76 -14.16 1.68
N ALA A 326 10.92 -14.11 0.36
CA ALA A 326 12.23 -14.18 -0.32
C ALA A 326 13.12 -12.92 -0.15
N ARG A 327 12.71 -11.91 0.63
CA ARG A 327 13.40 -10.60 0.71
C ARG A 327 14.03 -10.28 2.07
N GLY A 328 14.41 -11.29 2.83
CA GLY A 328 15.02 -11.10 4.14
C GLY A 328 14.06 -11.49 5.25
N ASN A 329 13.35 -10.55 5.87
CA ASN A 329 12.52 -10.80 7.06
C ASN A 329 13.36 -11.34 8.22
N THR A 330 14.37 -10.55 8.58
CA THR A 330 15.36 -10.90 9.58
C THR A 330 15.65 -9.74 10.53
N VAL A 331 16.03 -10.09 11.76
CA VAL A 331 16.59 -9.15 12.73
C VAL A 331 18.06 -9.49 12.92
N GLN A 332 18.94 -8.49 12.79
CA GLN A 332 20.37 -8.61 13.03
C GLN A 332 20.76 -7.85 14.28
N ARG A 333 21.48 -8.51 15.19
CA ARG A 333 22.02 -7.89 16.40
C ARG A 333 23.25 -7.06 16.08
N GLU A 334 23.39 -5.89 16.70
CA GLU A 334 24.65 -5.16 16.74
C GLU A 334 25.60 -5.81 17.76
N LEU A 335 26.82 -6.13 17.32
CA LEU A 335 27.82 -6.84 18.15
C LEU A 335 28.75 -5.89 18.90
N ARG A 336 28.68 -4.59 18.65
CA ARG A 336 29.55 -3.57 19.27
C ARG A 336 28.69 -2.39 19.75
N GLY A 337 29.22 -1.58 20.64
CA GLY A 337 28.57 -0.34 21.06
C GLY A 337 27.51 -0.47 22.14
N GLY A 338 27.52 -1.55 22.96
CA GLY A 338 26.60 -1.70 24.08
C GLY A 338 25.23 -2.31 23.67
N GLY A 339 25.19 -3.07 22.59
CA GLY A 339 24.03 -3.86 22.17
C GLY A 339 23.70 -5.00 23.17
N TRP A 340 22.71 -5.80 22.82
CA TRP A 340 22.22 -6.91 23.63
C TRP A 340 23.34 -7.94 23.97
N THR A 341 23.38 -8.44 25.19
CA THR A 341 24.19 -9.61 25.58
C THR A 341 23.62 -10.89 24.92
N ASP A 342 24.38 -11.97 24.90
CA ASP A 342 23.93 -13.26 24.39
C ASP A 342 22.70 -13.79 25.13
N GLN A 343 22.66 -13.59 26.45
CA GLN A 343 21.53 -14.01 27.29
C GLN A 343 20.27 -13.20 27.00
N GLU A 344 20.38 -11.90 26.85
CA GLU A 344 19.23 -11.03 26.46
C GLU A 344 18.74 -11.36 25.06
N TRP A 345 19.66 -11.60 24.11
CA TRP A 345 19.31 -11.99 22.76
C TRP A 345 18.58 -13.35 22.73
N GLN A 346 19.07 -14.32 23.50
CA GLN A 346 18.43 -15.62 23.64
C GLN A 346 17.00 -15.49 24.21
N ALA A 347 16.79 -14.57 25.15
CA ALA A 347 15.45 -14.34 25.70
C ALA A 347 14.42 -13.87 24.63
N PHE A 348 14.84 -13.18 23.57
CA PHE A 348 13.94 -12.84 22.44
C PHE A 348 13.60 -14.08 21.59
N VAL A 349 14.56 -14.99 21.40
CA VAL A 349 14.32 -16.29 20.75
C VAL A 349 13.34 -17.12 21.57
N ASP A 350 13.55 -17.22 22.88
CA ASP A 350 12.72 -18.00 23.81
C ASP A 350 11.28 -17.45 23.89
N ARG A 351 11.09 -16.13 23.70
CA ARG A 351 9.75 -15.51 23.57
C ARG A 351 9.09 -15.73 22.23
N GLY A 352 9.80 -16.32 21.25
CA GLY A 352 9.29 -16.50 19.91
C GLY A 352 9.18 -15.21 19.07
N TRP A 353 9.90 -14.15 19.46
CA TRP A 353 9.92 -12.91 18.69
C TRP A 353 10.76 -13.01 17.42
N ILE A 354 11.83 -13.80 17.50
CA ILE A 354 12.69 -14.18 16.36
C ILE A 354 12.95 -15.69 16.42
N LEU A 355 13.29 -16.29 15.29
CA LEU A 355 13.77 -17.68 15.25
C LEU A 355 15.27 -17.74 15.51
N PRO A 356 15.80 -18.91 15.93
CA PRO A 356 17.24 -19.11 16.00
C PRO A 356 17.92 -18.76 14.68
N GLY A 357 19.03 -18.04 14.74
CA GLY A 357 19.88 -17.77 13.58
C GLY A 357 20.62 -19.02 13.13
N ALA A 358 21.17 -18.97 11.90
CA ALA A 358 22.08 -20.02 11.43
C ALA A 358 23.33 -20.05 12.34
N ASP A 359 23.80 -21.27 12.69
CA ASP A 359 24.94 -21.49 13.57
C ASP A 359 26.16 -20.64 13.20
N ASP A 360 26.71 -19.92 14.17
CA ASP A 360 27.91 -19.11 14.03
C ASP A 360 29.22 -19.91 13.81
N LYS A 361 29.11 -21.23 13.63
CA LYS A 361 30.28 -22.12 13.46
C LYS A 361 31.14 -21.74 12.26
N ILE A 362 30.53 -21.21 11.20
CA ILE A 362 31.26 -20.78 9.98
C ILE A 362 32.14 -19.54 10.25
N LYS A 363 31.78 -18.68 11.20
CA LYS A 363 32.56 -17.46 11.49
C LYS A 363 33.81 -17.71 12.30
N LYS A 364 33.87 -18.76 13.13
CA LYS A 364 35.06 -19.06 13.94
C LYS A 364 36.26 -19.54 13.13
N GLU A 365 36.03 -20.12 11.95
CA GLU A 365 37.13 -20.56 11.07
C GLU A 365 37.72 -19.44 10.23
N VAL A 366 36.87 -18.48 9.78
CA VAL A 366 37.33 -17.35 8.96
C VAL A 366 38.08 -16.30 9.79
N SER A 367 37.80 -16.19 11.09
CA SER A 367 38.39 -15.13 11.93
C SER A 367 39.85 -15.41 12.41
N LYS A 368 40.40 -16.61 12.20
CA LYS A 368 41.74 -16.96 12.68
C LYS A 368 42.89 -16.44 11.84
N ASN A 369 42.64 -16.02 10.57
CA ASN A 369 43.69 -15.63 9.63
C ASN A 369 43.43 -14.31 8.85
N VAL A 370 42.47 -13.50 9.28
CA VAL A 370 42.20 -12.19 8.63
C VAL A 370 42.65 -11.09 9.60
N GLU A 371 43.55 -10.22 9.18
CA GLU A 371 43.80 -8.96 9.85
C GLU A 371 42.46 -8.23 10.04
N VAL A 372 42.13 -7.88 11.27
CA VAL A 372 40.86 -7.21 11.59
C VAL A 372 40.95 -5.80 11.04
N ASP A 373 40.34 -5.58 9.87
CA ASP A 373 40.13 -4.24 9.34
C ASP A 373 39.12 -3.53 10.28
N THR A 374 39.64 -2.62 11.11
CA THR A 374 38.83 -1.86 12.07
C THR A 374 37.78 -0.95 11.41
N ARG A 375 37.86 -0.76 10.08
CA ARG A 375 36.85 -0.03 9.27
C ARG A 375 35.60 -0.87 8.99
N ILE A 376 35.68 -2.19 9.14
CA ILE A 376 34.58 -3.11 8.87
C ILE A 376 33.94 -3.52 10.21
N SER A 377 32.66 -3.18 10.39
CA SER A 377 31.85 -3.71 11.48
C SER A 377 31.55 -5.18 11.25
N ALA A 378 31.73 -6.01 12.26
CA ALA A 378 31.30 -7.40 12.19
C ALA A 378 29.76 -7.44 12.10
N LEU A 379 29.26 -8.11 11.07
CA LEU A 379 27.82 -8.34 10.90
C LEU A 379 27.46 -9.66 11.60
N ALA A 380 26.46 -9.62 12.47
CA ALA A 380 25.84 -10.83 13.00
C ALA A 380 25.04 -11.54 11.90
N ASN A 381 24.80 -12.84 12.05
CA ASN A 381 23.81 -13.53 11.22
C ASN A 381 22.41 -13.00 11.54
N GLY A 382 21.54 -12.89 10.51
CA GLY A 382 20.16 -12.50 10.71
C GLY A 382 19.35 -13.63 11.35
N ASN A 383 18.57 -13.31 12.37
CA ASN A 383 17.57 -14.19 12.93
C ASN A 383 16.25 -14.04 12.13
N PRO A 384 15.70 -15.11 11.55
CA PRO A 384 14.45 -15.01 10.78
C PRO A 384 13.27 -14.61 11.66
N LEU A 385 12.31 -13.91 11.08
CA LEU A 385 11.02 -13.63 11.71
C LEU A 385 10.14 -14.89 11.73
N PRO A 386 9.39 -15.16 12.83
CA PRO A 386 8.61 -16.38 12.98
C PRO A 386 7.28 -16.35 12.21
N ILE A 387 6.86 -15.20 11.69
CA ILE A 387 5.52 -15.02 11.13
C ILE A 387 5.56 -14.92 9.63
N GLU A 388 4.77 -15.75 8.97
CA GLU A 388 4.49 -15.69 7.55
C GLU A 388 3.01 -15.43 7.28
N LEU A 389 2.71 -14.73 6.19
CA LEU A 389 1.35 -14.50 5.75
C LEU A 389 0.92 -15.61 4.78
N ASN A 390 -0.01 -16.47 5.22
CA ASN A 390 -0.52 -17.63 4.47
C ASN A 390 -1.79 -17.34 3.65
N LYS A 391 -2.16 -16.06 3.51
CA LYS A 391 -3.35 -15.61 2.79
C LYS A 391 -3.03 -14.39 1.90
N PRO A 392 -3.92 -13.98 0.97
CA PRO A 392 -3.71 -12.79 0.15
C PRO A 392 -3.35 -11.57 1.00
N ALA A 393 -2.41 -10.75 0.53
CA ALA A 393 -1.82 -9.65 1.32
C ALA A 393 -2.87 -8.64 1.83
N HIS A 394 -3.93 -8.37 1.06
CA HIS A 394 -5.00 -7.45 1.43
C HIS A 394 -6.07 -8.07 2.35
N MET A 395 -6.12 -9.40 2.44
CA MET A 395 -7.19 -10.09 3.17
C MET A 395 -7.24 -9.73 4.66
N PRO A 396 -6.12 -9.69 5.42
CA PRO A 396 -6.17 -9.28 6.83
C PRO A 396 -6.72 -7.87 7.04
N HIS A 397 -6.50 -6.98 6.10
CA HIS A 397 -6.97 -5.60 6.19
C HIS A 397 -8.47 -5.47 5.90
N LEU A 398 -8.96 -6.23 4.93
CA LEU A 398 -10.40 -6.37 4.68
C LEU A 398 -11.11 -7.10 5.84
N GLU A 399 -10.50 -8.14 6.41
CA GLU A 399 -11.03 -8.82 7.60
C GLU A 399 -11.21 -7.86 8.76
N ASN A 400 -10.22 -7.01 9.07
CA ASN A 400 -10.32 -5.97 10.09
C ASN A 400 -11.45 -4.96 9.77
N PHE A 401 -11.58 -4.52 8.51
CA PHE A 401 -12.67 -3.64 8.10
C PHE A 401 -14.05 -4.25 8.37
N PHE A 402 -14.25 -5.50 7.98
CA PHE A 402 -15.52 -6.17 8.20
C PHE A 402 -15.77 -6.52 9.65
N ALA A 403 -14.74 -6.83 10.43
CA ALA A 403 -14.84 -6.98 11.88
C ALA A 403 -15.26 -5.66 12.57
N ALA A 404 -14.70 -4.54 12.11
CA ALA A 404 -15.15 -3.22 12.57
C ALA A 404 -16.62 -2.95 12.22
N CYS A 405 -17.07 -3.30 11.02
CA CYS A 405 -18.47 -3.15 10.61
C CYS A 405 -19.44 -4.02 11.43
N ARG A 406 -19.02 -5.24 11.79
CA ARG A 406 -19.87 -6.21 12.53
C ARG A 406 -19.87 -5.99 14.03
N HIS A 407 -18.68 -5.75 14.58
CA HIS A 407 -18.44 -5.88 16.03
C HIS A 407 -17.88 -4.59 16.64
N GLY A 408 -17.71 -3.52 15.85
CA GLY A 408 -17.14 -2.26 16.33
C GLY A 408 -15.65 -2.34 16.66
N GLU A 409 -14.92 -3.27 16.06
CA GLU A 409 -13.46 -3.33 16.22
C GLU A 409 -12.78 -2.06 15.71
N LYS A 410 -11.61 -1.75 16.27
CA LYS A 410 -10.82 -0.61 15.83
C LYS A 410 -10.27 -0.85 14.43
N LEU A 411 -10.41 0.13 13.54
CA LEU A 411 -9.78 0.12 12.24
C LEU A 411 -8.26 0.24 12.38
N ASN A 412 -7.52 -0.58 11.64
CA ASN A 412 -6.06 -0.54 11.64
C ASN A 412 -5.48 0.65 10.86
N CYS A 413 -6.25 1.19 9.93
CA CYS A 413 -5.92 2.42 9.20
C CYS A 413 -7.16 3.29 8.96
N PRO A 414 -7.66 4.01 9.98
CA PRO A 414 -8.73 4.97 9.79
C PRO A 414 -8.26 6.15 8.94
N ALA A 415 -9.19 6.94 8.42
CA ALA A 415 -8.93 8.02 7.48
C ALA A 415 -7.93 9.06 8.00
N GLU A 416 -8.03 9.46 9.28
CA GLU A 416 -7.13 10.45 9.90
C GLU A 416 -5.68 9.97 9.93
N LEU A 417 -5.46 8.69 10.20
CA LEU A 417 -4.12 8.09 10.22
C LEU A 417 -3.53 8.02 8.80
N ALA A 418 -4.34 7.66 7.82
CA ALA A 418 -3.93 7.63 6.41
C ALA A 418 -3.66 9.05 5.87
N TYR A 419 -4.35 10.06 6.39
CA TYR A 419 -4.14 11.46 6.01
C TYR A 419 -2.71 11.93 6.33
N GLU A 420 -2.14 11.52 7.45
CA GLU A 420 -0.74 11.82 7.79
C GLU A 420 0.22 11.28 6.73
N SER A 421 -0.01 10.05 6.27
CA SER A 421 0.78 9.43 5.20
C SER A 421 0.59 10.16 3.87
N ALA A 422 -0.65 10.56 3.52
CA ALA A 422 -0.95 11.30 2.31
C ALA A 422 -0.23 12.66 2.27
N VAL A 423 -0.21 13.41 3.39
CA VAL A 423 0.55 14.66 3.52
C VAL A 423 2.03 14.45 3.21
N ALA A 424 2.65 13.47 3.85
CA ALA A 424 4.08 13.19 3.69
C ALA A 424 4.44 12.75 2.26
N VAL A 425 3.60 11.90 1.65
CA VAL A 425 3.84 11.34 0.31
C VAL A 425 3.65 12.38 -0.79
N LEU A 426 2.57 13.17 -0.72
CA LEU A 426 2.30 14.20 -1.73
C LEU A 426 3.34 15.33 -1.69
N ALA A 427 3.83 15.68 -0.50
CA ALA A 427 4.88 16.70 -0.34
C ALA A 427 6.21 16.29 -0.98
N ALA A 428 6.51 14.99 -1.12
CA ALA A 428 7.71 14.54 -1.82
C ALA A 428 7.70 14.94 -3.30
N ASN A 429 6.54 14.84 -3.98
CA ASN A 429 6.42 15.33 -5.35
C ASN A 429 6.60 16.85 -5.42
N VAL A 430 6.03 17.61 -4.47
CA VAL A 430 6.20 19.07 -4.38
C VAL A 430 7.68 19.43 -4.18
N SER A 431 8.40 18.71 -3.32
CA SER A 431 9.83 18.89 -3.11
C SER A 431 10.63 18.57 -4.38
N ALA A 432 10.32 17.46 -5.06
CA ALA A 432 10.99 17.08 -6.30
C ALA A 432 10.77 18.11 -7.43
N ASP A 433 9.56 18.65 -7.58
CA ASP A 433 9.21 19.64 -8.59
C ASP A 433 9.90 20.98 -8.31
N SER A 434 9.87 21.44 -7.07
CA SER A 434 10.45 22.72 -6.66
C SER A 434 11.97 22.70 -6.50
N ARG A 435 12.58 21.50 -6.39
CA ARG A 435 14.00 21.30 -6.05
C ARG A 435 14.39 21.93 -4.70
N LYS A 436 13.44 21.99 -3.76
CA LYS A 436 13.63 22.55 -2.43
C LYS A 436 13.15 21.57 -1.36
N THR A 437 13.75 21.64 -0.19
CA THR A 437 13.23 20.96 0.99
C THR A 437 11.85 21.51 1.33
N HIS A 438 10.89 20.62 1.51
CA HIS A 438 9.59 20.95 2.06
C HIS A 438 9.65 20.75 3.58
N TYR A 439 9.30 21.77 4.35
CA TYR A 439 9.22 21.72 5.81
C TYR A 439 7.77 21.63 6.23
N PHE A 440 7.47 20.66 7.09
CA PHE A 440 6.13 20.48 7.63
C PHE A 440 5.96 21.23 8.95
N LYS A 441 4.73 21.67 9.18
CA LYS A 441 4.25 22.13 10.47
C LYS A 441 3.33 21.06 11.07
N PRO A 442 3.23 20.96 12.40
CA PRO A 442 2.33 19.98 13.04
C PRO A 442 0.87 20.07 12.59
N GLU A 443 0.41 21.28 12.20
CA GLU A 443 -0.94 21.52 11.70
C GLU A 443 -1.18 20.97 10.29
N ASP A 444 -0.16 20.75 9.49
CA ASP A 444 -0.28 20.18 8.13
C ASP A 444 -0.81 18.74 8.18
N PHE A 445 -0.53 18.01 9.28
CA PHE A 445 -0.98 16.65 9.51
C PHE A 445 -2.37 16.56 10.17
N LYS A 446 -2.99 17.70 10.49
CA LYS A 446 -4.37 17.76 10.97
C LYS A 446 -5.30 18.06 9.82
N VAL A 447 -6.43 17.35 9.78
CA VAL A 447 -7.46 17.61 8.76
C VAL A 447 -7.94 19.04 8.90
N PRO A 448 -7.71 19.93 7.89
CA PRO A 448 -8.12 21.32 7.98
C PRO A 448 -9.66 21.44 7.95
N PRO A 449 -10.25 22.44 8.61
CA PRO A 449 -11.67 22.71 8.50
C PRO A 449 -12.06 23.00 7.05
N ARG A 450 -13.32 22.77 6.70
CA ARG A 450 -13.81 23.11 5.35
C ARG A 450 -13.67 24.62 5.13
N PRO A 451 -13.12 25.06 3.98
CA PRO A 451 -13.08 26.47 3.63
C PRO A 451 -14.50 27.07 3.68
N ALA A 452 -14.64 28.26 4.21
CA ALA A 452 -15.90 28.98 4.16
C ALA A 452 -16.39 29.09 2.70
N ALA A 453 -17.68 28.87 2.48
CA ALA A 453 -18.24 29.06 1.15
C ALA A 453 -17.95 30.51 0.71
N PRO A 454 -17.54 30.74 -0.56
CA PRO A 454 -17.33 32.08 -1.05
C PRO A 454 -18.62 32.88 -0.85
N GLU A 455 -18.52 34.02 -0.19
CA GLU A 455 -19.66 34.93 -0.03
C GLU A 455 -20.26 35.19 -1.42
N LYS A 456 -21.52 34.86 -1.58
CA LYS A 456 -22.24 35.25 -2.80
C LYS A 456 -22.22 36.75 -2.84
N LYS A 457 -21.36 37.35 -3.69
CA LYS A 457 -21.44 38.77 -3.99
C LYS A 457 -22.86 39.02 -4.48
N ALA A 458 -23.60 39.79 -3.69
CA ALA A 458 -24.95 40.23 -3.99
C ALA A 458 -24.97 41.11 -5.25
#